data_246ab0dee9fc1435cff1bd0d2400cde9
#
_entry.id   246ab0dee9fc1435cff1bd0d2400cde9
#
_cell.length_a   1.000
_cell.length_b   1.000
_cell.length_c   1.000
_cell.angle_alpha   90.00
_cell.angle_beta   90.00
_cell.angle_gamma   90.00
#
_symmetry.space_group_name_H-M   'P 1'
#
loop_
_entity.id
_entity.type
_entity.pdbx_description
1 polymer ?
#
loop_
_entity_poly.entity_id
_entity_poly.type
_entity_poly.pdbx_seq_one_letter_code
_entity_poly.pdbx_strand_id
1 'polypeptide(L)'
;GVYLLMLRKYSYLVIFKTLLYAGISSIFLPLLWYVAAWKQGGDAFLNVVLAENFGRFFHLSTPDIHYNLGHENGVWYNFMTLAAGFVPWTIFFFFSLFGLKLHKSEKSVKEILADTWNNIRSMEKEKLFSLVALVCIIFFYSIPSSKRSVYLMPAYPFIAIFLAQYTLYLSLIHI
;
A
#
# COMPACT_ATOMS: atom_id res chain seq x y z
N GLY A 1 -4.75 -5.60 10.10
CA GLY A 1 -5.89 -4.92 10.73
C GLY A 1 -7.09 -4.90 9.82
N VAL A 2 -7.08 -4.07 8.78
CA VAL A 2 -8.22 -3.84 7.87
C VAL A 2 -8.79 -5.14 7.29
N TYR A 3 -7.94 -6.03 6.80
CA TYR A 3 -8.36 -7.33 6.29
C TYR A 3 -9.15 -8.16 7.31
N LEU A 4 -8.68 -8.26 8.56
CA LEU A 4 -9.36 -8.99 9.62
C LEU A 4 -10.72 -8.37 9.99
N LEU A 5 -10.83 -7.06 9.92
CA LEU A 5 -12.09 -6.34 10.12
C LEU A 5 -13.09 -6.63 8.99
N MET A 6 -12.62 -6.72 7.75
CA MET A 6 -13.48 -7.04 6.60
C MET A 6 -14.00 -8.48 6.63
N LEU A 7 -13.23 -9.42 7.14
CA LEU A 7 -13.66 -10.83 7.30
C LEU A 7 -14.80 -11.01 8.31
N ARG A 8 -14.96 -10.09 9.28
CA ARG A 8 -15.98 -10.15 10.36
C ARG A 8 -16.03 -11.49 11.13
N LYS A 9 -14.98 -12.29 11.03
CA LYS A 9 -14.92 -13.63 11.67
C LYS A 9 -14.44 -13.56 13.10
N TYR A 10 -13.72 -12.50 13.47
CA TYR A 10 -13.06 -12.36 14.75
C TYR A 10 -13.62 -11.20 15.55
N SER A 11 -13.67 -11.34 16.88
CA SER A 11 -14.03 -10.24 17.76
C SER A 11 -13.01 -9.11 17.68
N TYR A 12 -13.47 -7.86 17.80
CA TYR A 12 -12.60 -6.66 17.80
C TYR A 12 -11.49 -6.76 18.85
N LEU A 13 -11.77 -7.34 20.02
CA LEU A 13 -10.80 -7.52 21.08
C LEU A 13 -9.68 -8.48 20.70
N VAL A 14 -10.00 -9.57 19.99
CA VAL A 14 -9.02 -10.54 19.48
C VAL A 14 -8.15 -9.86 18.43
N ILE A 15 -8.75 -9.11 17.50
CA ILE A 15 -8.02 -8.38 16.48
C ILE A 15 -7.07 -7.38 17.13
N PHE A 16 -7.54 -6.60 18.10
CA PHE A 16 -6.73 -5.61 18.81
C PHE A 16 -5.53 -6.26 19.53
N LYS A 17 -5.77 -7.31 20.31
CA LYS A 17 -4.69 -8.05 20.99
C LYS A 17 -3.66 -8.60 20.02
N THR A 18 -4.11 -9.23 18.94
CA THR A 18 -3.21 -9.80 17.91
C THR A 18 -2.35 -8.70 17.26
N LEU A 19 -2.96 -7.57 16.92
CA LEU A 19 -2.22 -6.44 16.34
C LEU A 19 -1.24 -5.82 17.34
N LEU A 20 -1.62 -5.72 18.60
CA LEU A 20 -0.75 -5.22 19.66
C LEU A 20 0.47 -6.12 19.85
N TYR A 21 0.26 -7.44 19.98
CA TYR A 21 1.37 -8.40 20.10
C TYR A 21 2.27 -8.39 18.87
N ALA A 22 1.68 -8.40 17.67
CA ALA A 22 2.44 -8.33 16.45
C ALA A 22 3.25 -7.02 16.33
N GLY A 23 2.64 -5.89 16.73
CA GLY A 23 3.31 -4.59 16.76
C GLY A 23 4.48 -4.55 17.73
N ILE A 24 4.27 -4.99 18.98
CA ILE A 24 5.34 -5.05 19.98
C ILE A 24 6.47 -5.96 19.50
N SER A 25 6.15 -7.15 19.00
CA SER A 25 7.15 -8.11 18.52
C SER A 25 7.95 -7.58 17.33
N SER A 26 7.29 -6.86 16.41
CA SER A 26 7.96 -6.29 15.23
C SER A 26 8.89 -5.12 15.56
N ILE A 27 8.60 -4.37 16.63
CA ILE A 27 9.42 -3.22 17.05
C ILE A 27 10.61 -3.68 17.90
N PHE A 28 10.52 -4.83 18.56
CA PHE A 28 11.52 -5.27 19.53
C PHE A 28 12.93 -5.39 18.92
N LEU A 29 13.06 -6.06 17.79
CA LEU A 29 14.37 -6.26 17.16
C LEU A 29 14.97 -4.96 16.59
N PRO A 30 14.21 -4.13 15.83
CA PRO A 30 14.67 -2.81 15.42
C PRO A 30 15.07 -1.91 16.61
N LEU A 31 14.31 -1.95 17.71
CA LEU A 31 14.59 -1.12 18.87
C LEU A 31 15.94 -1.48 19.50
N LEU A 32 16.28 -2.77 19.62
CA LEU A 32 17.59 -3.20 20.11
C LEU A 32 18.71 -2.64 19.24
N TRP A 33 18.53 -2.68 17.92
CA TRP A 33 19.51 -2.11 16.99
C TRP A 33 19.65 -0.59 17.17
N TYR A 34 18.54 0.13 17.26
CA TYR A 34 18.55 1.59 17.48
C TYR A 34 19.23 1.96 18.78
N VAL A 35 18.98 1.23 19.88
CA VAL A 35 19.62 1.45 21.17
C VAL A 35 21.12 1.20 21.11
N ALA A 36 21.54 0.14 20.44
CA ALA A 36 22.98 -0.16 20.25
C ALA A 36 23.67 0.90 19.41
N ALA A 37 23.06 1.35 18.32
CA ALA A 37 23.58 2.38 17.43
C ALA A 37 23.62 3.76 18.13
N TRP A 38 22.63 4.09 18.96
CA TRP A 38 22.65 5.30 19.77
C TRP A 38 23.79 5.31 20.80
N LYS A 39 24.05 4.18 21.46
CA LYS A 39 25.20 4.06 22.39
C LYS A 39 26.54 4.32 21.71
N GLN A 40 26.67 4.02 20.42
CA GLN A 40 27.89 4.26 19.64
C GLN A 40 27.95 5.66 19.04
N GLY A 41 26.84 6.16 18.50
CA GLY A 41 26.77 7.42 17.75
C GLY A 41 26.29 8.63 18.56
N GLY A 42 25.87 8.43 19.80
CA GLY A 42 25.39 9.50 20.69
C GLY A 42 24.16 10.26 20.16
N ASP A 43 23.99 11.47 20.64
CA ASP A 43 22.83 12.31 20.31
C ASP A 43 22.80 12.75 18.83
N ALA A 44 23.96 12.83 18.18
CA ALA A 44 24.03 13.15 16.75
C ALA A 44 23.32 12.06 15.90
N PHE A 45 23.53 10.80 16.24
CA PHE A 45 22.83 9.67 15.57
C PHE A 45 21.31 9.75 15.83
N LEU A 46 20.90 10.00 17.07
CA LEU A 46 19.49 10.11 17.42
C LEU A 46 18.79 11.24 16.65
N ASN A 47 19.41 12.40 16.54
CA ASN A 47 18.89 13.53 15.79
C ASN A 47 18.70 13.19 14.30
N VAL A 48 19.67 12.51 13.68
CA VAL A 48 19.55 12.05 12.28
C VAL A 48 18.40 11.06 12.14
N VAL A 49 18.27 10.08 13.02
CA VAL A 49 17.19 9.10 12.99
C VAL A 49 15.82 9.75 13.13
N LEU A 50 15.68 10.68 14.07
CA LEU A 50 14.43 11.42 14.28
C LEU A 50 14.09 12.28 13.05
N ALA A 51 15.06 13.00 12.49
CA ALA A 51 14.85 13.81 11.30
C ALA A 51 14.46 12.96 10.08
N GLU A 52 15.15 11.84 9.84
CA GLU A 52 14.89 10.97 8.70
C GLU A 52 13.55 10.24 8.77
N ASN A 53 13.16 9.76 9.94
CA ASN A 53 11.96 8.95 10.07
C ASN A 53 10.72 9.78 10.40
N PHE A 54 10.83 10.74 11.32
CA PHE A 54 9.70 11.55 11.76
C PHE A 54 9.66 12.91 11.08
N GLY A 55 10.80 13.57 10.90
CA GLY A 55 10.88 14.86 10.24
C GLY A 55 10.33 14.80 8.82
N ARG A 56 10.72 13.79 8.03
CA ARG A 56 10.21 13.58 6.67
C ARG A 56 8.75 13.20 6.62
N PHE A 57 8.29 12.41 7.59
CA PHE A 57 6.90 11.93 7.58
C PHE A 57 5.92 13.03 8.00
N PHE A 58 6.27 13.80 9.02
CA PHE A 58 5.41 14.83 9.61
C PHE A 58 5.74 16.26 9.17
N HIS A 59 6.71 16.45 8.24
CA HIS A 59 7.18 17.79 7.79
C HIS A 59 7.69 18.66 8.94
N LEU A 60 8.33 18.05 9.94
CA LEU A 60 8.88 18.76 11.06
C LEU A 60 10.25 19.35 10.65
N SER A 61 10.29 20.65 10.41
CA SER A 61 11.54 21.39 10.25
C SER A 61 12.18 21.59 11.62
N THR A 62 13.29 20.92 11.88
CA THR A 62 14.14 21.23 13.02
C THR A 62 15.13 22.31 12.60
N PRO A 63 15.35 23.36 13.42
CA PRO A 63 16.18 24.51 13.05
C PRO A 63 17.63 24.19 12.65
N ASP A 64 18.16 23.07 13.15
CA ASP A 64 19.55 22.65 12.96
C ASP A 64 19.80 21.72 11.77
N ILE A 65 18.75 21.29 11.07
CA ILE A 65 18.87 20.36 9.95
C ILE A 65 18.20 20.97 8.72
N HIS A 66 18.97 21.71 7.93
CA HIS A 66 18.59 22.08 6.56
C HIS A 66 18.57 20.82 5.70
N TYR A 67 17.58 19.98 5.90
CA TYR A 67 17.34 18.84 5.05
C TYR A 67 16.65 19.31 3.79
N ASN A 68 17.41 19.32 2.70
CA ASN A 68 16.81 19.39 1.38
C ASN A 68 15.92 18.12 1.27
N LEU A 69 14.62 18.28 1.42
CA LEU A 69 13.59 17.22 1.25
C LEU A 69 13.57 16.79 -0.22
N GLY A 70 14.73 16.33 -0.73
CA GLY A 70 14.88 15.89 -2.10
C GLY A 70 13.76 14.96 -2.51
N HIS A 71 13.13 15.20 -3.66
CA HIS A 71 12.03 14.44 -4.25
C HIS A 71 10.63 14.71 -3.64
N GLU A 72 10.26 15.99 -3.52
CA GLU A 72 8.85 16.34 -3.33
C GLU A 72 8.06 15.98 -4.59
N ASN A 73 7.21 14.98 -4.47
CA ASN A 73 6.39 14.50 -5.57
C ASN A 73 4.91 14.57 -5.22
N GLY A 74 4.10 14.99 -6.18
CA GLY A 74 2.65 15.06 -6.02
C GLY A 74 2.00 13.68 -5.78
N VAL A 75 0.71 13.69 -5.45
CA VAL A 75 -0.07 12.48 -5.14
C VAL A 75 -0.06 11.48 -6.31
N TRP A 76 -0.06 11.98 -7.56
CA TRP A 76 -0.08 11.15 -8.77
C TRP A 76 1.23 10.40 -9.03
N TYR A 77 2.32 10.79 -8.39
CA TYR A 77 3.64 10.16 -8.58
C TYR A 77 3.61 8.65 -8.34
N ASN A 78 2.96 8.21 -7.27
CA ASN A 78 2.87 6.79 -6.92
C ASN A 78 2.12 5.99 -7.99
N PHE A 79 1.05 6.52 -8.55
CA PHE A 79 0.29 5.86 -9.61
C PHE A 79 1.09 5.76 -10.90
N MET A 80 1.77 6.84 -11.30
CA MET A 80 2.64 6.84 -12.48
C MET A 80 3.82 5.88 -12.31
N THR A 81 4.43 5.85 -11.12
CA THR A 81 5.53 4.95 -10.79
C THR A 81 5.11 3.49 -10.85
N LEU A 82 3.94 3.15 -10.29
CA LEU A 82 3.40 1.80 -10.37
C LEU A 82 3.11 1.41 -11.83
N ALA A 83 2.49 2.30 -12.58
CA ALA A 83 2.19 2.05 -13.99
C ALA A 83 3.48 1.84 -14.82
N ALA A 84 4.48 2.68 -14.62
CA ALA A 84 5.76 2.56 -15.31
C ALA A 84 6.56 1.33 -14.90
N GLY A 85 6.60 1.03 -13.60
CA GLY A 85 7.34 -0.11 -13.07
C GLY A 85 6.74 -1.47 -13.42
N PHE A 86 5.50 -1.51 -13.89
CA PHE A 86 4.81 -2.73 -14.29
C PHE A 86 4.76 -2.96 -15.81
N VAL A 87 5.48 -2.15 -16.61
CA VAL A 87 5.65 -2.37 -18.05
C VAL A 87 6.37 -3.71 -18.28
N PRO A 88 5.93 -4.57 -19.24
CA PRO A 88 4.91 -4.33 -20.29
C PRO A 88 3.46 -4.63 -19.85
N TRP A 89 3.25 -5.21 -18.67
CA TRP A 89 1.94 -5.68 -18.21
C TRP A 89 0.90 -4.57 -18.06
N THR A 90 1.33 -3.37 -17.70
CA THR A 90 0.47 -2.18 -17.65
C THR A 90 -0.12 -1.86 -19.02
N ILE A 91 0.69 -1.96 -20.07
CA ILE A 91 0.26 -1.74 -21.47
C ILE A 91 -0.79 -2.79 -21.84
N PHE A 92 -0.51 -4.08 -21.54
CA PHE A 92 -1.43 -5.16 -21.78
C PHE A 92 -2.77 -4.95 -21.05
N PHE A 93 -2.73 -4.54 -19.78
CA PHE A 93 -3.91 -4.24 -19.01
C PHE A 93 -4.76 -3.11 -19.64
N PHE A 94 -4.15 -2.02 -20.04
CA PHE A 94 -4.85 -0.93 -20.72
C PHE A 94 -5.48 -1.38 -22.04
N PHE A 95 -4.74 -2.09 -22.88
CA PHE A 95 -5.28 -2.60 -24.15
C PHE A 95 -6.46 -3.55 -23.92
N SER A 96 -6.41 -4.39 -22.92
CA SER A 96 -7.52 -5.30 -22.60
C SER A 96 -8.77 -4.58 -22.13
N LEU A 97 -8.63 -3.42 -21.45
CA LEU A 97 -9.76 -2.58 -21.06
C LEU A 97 -10.49 -1.99 -22.29
N PHE A 98 -9.78 -1.66 -23.37
CA PHE A 98 -10.40 -1.20 -24.61
C PHE A 98 -11.16 -2.33 -25.34
N GLY A 99 -10.73 -3.57 -25.19
CA GLY A 99 -11.43 -4.74 -25.73
C GLY A 99 -12.69 -5.12 -24.96
N LEU A 100 -12.80 -4.74 -23.70
CA LEU A 100 -14.01 -4.92 -22.92
C LEU A 100 -15.06 -3.91 -23.43
N LYS A 101 -16.12 -4.40 -24.09
CA LYS A 101 -17.31 -3.57 -24.35
C LYS A 101 -17.83 -3.10 -23.00
N LEU A 102 -17.56 -1.85 -22.66
CA LEU A 102 -18.15 -1.22 -21.47
C LEU A 102 -19.67 -1.25 -21.66
N HIS A 103 -20.30 -2.23 -21.06
CA HIS A 103 -21.77 -2.31 -21.05
C HIS A 103 -22.25 -1.08 -20.30
N LYS A 104 -22.92 -0.18 -21.01
CA LYS A 104 -23.46 1.05 -20.43
C LYS A 104 -24.48 0.63 -19.37
N SER A 105 -24.08 0.65 -18.12
CA SER A 105 -24.96 0.32 -17.01
C SER A 105 -25.91 1.50 -16.78
N GLU A 106 -27.20 1.23 -16.84
CA GLU A 106 -28.26 2.21 -16.48
C GLU A 106 -28.37 2.40 -14.96
N LYS A 107 -27.50 1.72 -14.19
CA LYS A 107 -27.51 1.76 -12.72
C LYS A 107 -27.06 3.10 -12.19
N SER A 108 -27.71 3.55 -11.13
CA SER A 108 -27.29 4.72 -10.36
C SER A 108 -25.90 4.53 -9.75
N VAL A 109 -25.14 5.61 -9.56
CA VAL A 109 -23.81 5.58 -8.92
C VAL A 109 -23.86 4.90 -7.54
N LYS A 110 -24.94 5.09 -6.77
CA LYS A 110 -25.12 4.43 -5.47
C LYS A 110 -25.26 2.92 -5.59
N GLU A 111 -25.96 2.43 -6.61
CA GLU A 111 -26.11 0.99 -6.88
C GLU A 111 -24.78 0.38 -7.32
N ILE A 112 -24.03 1.08 -8.18
CA ILE A 112 -22.70 0.62 -8.61
C ILE A 112 -21.76 0.52 -7.41
N LEU A 113 -21.75 1.51 -6.51
CA LEU A 113 -20.93 1.47 -5.30
C LEU A 113 -21.34 0.34 -4.35
N ALA A 114 -22.63 0.12 -4.17
CA ALA A 114 -23.15 -0.97 -3.33
C ALA A 114 -22.80 -2.34 -3.90
N ASP A 115 -22.97 -2.55 -5.22
CA ASP A 115 -22.59 -3.78 -5.91
C ASP A 115 -21.08 -4.02 -5.82
N THR A 116 -20.28 -2.99 -6.05
CA THR A 116 -18.81 -3.07 -5.91
C THR A 116 -18.41 -3.46 -4.49
N TRP A 117 -19.03 -2.85 -3.48
CA TRP A 117 -18.76 -3.18 -2.08
C TRP A 117 -19.13 -4.62 -1.74
N ASN A 118 -20.29 -5.09 -2.21
CA ASN A 118 -20.73 -6.46 -2.03
C ASN A 118 -19.80 -7.45 -2.74
N ASN A 119 -19.36 -7.14 -3.96
CA ASN A 119 -18.40 -7.94 -4.71
C ASN A 119 -17.06 -8.04 -3.99
N ILE A 120 -16.54 -6.93 -3.45
CA ILE A 120 -15.30 -6.94 -2.66
C ILE A 120 -15.45 -7.84 -1.43
N ARG A 121 -16.58 -7.78 -0.75
CA ARG A 121 -16.84 -8.58 0.46
C ARG A 121 -17.05 -10.08 0.16
N SER A 122 -17.53 -10.42 -1.01
CA SER A 122 -17.71 -11.80 -1.46
C SER A 122 -16.48 -12.42 -2.13
N MET A 123 -15.39 -11.64 -2.26
CA MET A 123 -14.12 -12.14 -2.81
C MET A 123 -13.55 -13.27 -1.97
N GLU A 124 -12.84 -14.18 -2.63
CA GLU A 124 -11.97 -15.17 -1.97
C GLU A 124 -10.98 -14.48 -1.03
N LYS A 125 -10.62 -15.16 0.05
CA LYS A 125 -9.80 -14.59 1.12
C LYS A 125 -8.45 -14.09 0.64
N GLU A 126 -7.81 -14.81 -0.30
CA GLU A 126 -6.52 -14.49 -0.88
C GLU A 126 -6.60 -13.21 -1.73
N LYS A 127 -7.67 -13.09 -2.52
CA LYS A 127 -7.94 -11.89 -3.34
C LYS A 127 -8.23 -10.68 -2.47
N LEU A 128 -9.08 -10.86 -1.46
CA LEU A 128 -9.40 -9.79 -0.52
C LEU A 128 -8.16 -9.33 0.25
N PHE A 129 -7.31 -10.26 0.70
CA PHE A 129 -6.06 -9.93 1.37
C PHE A 129 -5.14 -9.11 0.46
N SER A 130 -4.96 -9.56 -0.79
CA SER A 130 -4.11 -8.88 -1.77
C SER A 130 -4.61 -7.48 -2.09
N LEU A 131 -5.93 -7.30 -2.25
CA LEU A 131 -6.55 -5.99 -2.49
C LEU A 131 -6.31 -5.05 -1.30
N VAL A 132 -6.60 -5.51 -0.09
CA VAL A 132 -6.42 -4.71 1.12
C VAL A 132 -4.95 -4.35 1.33
N ALA A 133 -4.02 -5.29 1.13
CA ALA A 133 -2.60 -5.04 1.23
C ALA A 133 -2.15 -3.98 0.21
N LEU A 134 -2.55 -4.11 -1.05
CA LEU A 134 -2.25 -3.15 -2.12
C LEU A 134 -2.74 -1.75 -1.78
N VAL A 135 -4.01 -1.62 -1.39
CA VAL A 135 -4.61 -0.32 -1.02
C VAL A 135 -3.89 0.29 0.19
N CYS A 136 -3.61 -0.51 1.22
CA CYS A 136 -2.89 -0.02 2.41
C CYS A 136 -1.48 0.44 2.08
N ILE A 137 -0.73 -0.28 1.22
CA ILE A 137 0.63 0.10 0.81
C ILE A 137 0.59 1.42 0.04
N ILE A 138 -0.28 1.53 -0.98
CA ILE A 138 -0.39 2.75 -1.78
C ILE A 138 -0.81 3.94 -0.90
N PHE A 139 -1.80 3.74 -0.03
CA PHE A 139 -2.28 4.78 0.87
C PHE A 139 -1.16 5.25 1.81
N PHE A 140 -0.47 4.32 2.49
CA PHE A 140 0.59 4.63 3.42
C PHE A 140 1.72 5.43 2.78
N TYR A 141 2.20 5.00 1.61
CA TYR A 141 3.28 5.70 0.91
C TYR A 141 2.83 6.92 0.11
N SER A 142 1.53 7.21 0.08
CA SER A 142 1.01 8.46 -0.50
C SER A 142 0.96 9.61 0.52
N ILE A 143 0.98 9.30 1.81
CA ILE A 143 0.93 10.32 2.88
C ILE A 143 2.18 11.20 2.89
N PRO A 144 3.43 10.68 2.91
CA PRO A 144 4.62 11.51 2.92
C PRO A 144 4.78 12.32 1.63
N SER A 145 5.31 13.54 1.72
CA SER A 145 5.66 14.35 0.55
C SER A 145 6.87 13.80 -0.19
N SER A 146 7.86 13.29 0.56
CA SER A 146 9.06 12.68 -0.01
C SER A 146 8.74 11.26 -0.51
N LYS A 147 8.57 11.11 -1.83
CA LYS A 147 8.19 9.85 -2.48
C LYS A 147 9.34 9.33 -3.34
N ARG A 148 9.65 8.04 -3.18
CA ARG A 148 10.61 7.34 -4.04
C ARG A 148 9.96 6.08 -4.64
N SER A 149 10.32 5.77 -5.88
CA SER A 149 9.79 4.60 -6.60
C SER A 149 10.00 3.28 -5.85
N VAL A 150 11.12 3.14 -5.18
CA VAL A 150 11.50 1.93 -4.42
C VAL A 150 10.54 1.60 -3.26
N TYR A 151 9.83 2.60 -2.73
CA TYR A 151 8.89 2.38 -1.64
C TYR A 151 7.64 1.59 -2.07
N LEU A 152 7.36 1.55 -3.37
CA LEU A 152 6.22 0.83 -3.92
C LEU A 152 6.54 -0.62 -4.31
N MET A 153 7.81 -1.06 -4.16
CA MET A 153 8.20 -2.46 -4.44
C MET A 153 7.30 -3.50 -3.74
N PRO A 154 6.90 -3.33 -2.47
CA PRO A 154 6.02 -4.29 -1.81
C PRO A 154 4.62 -4.41 -2.44
N ALA A 155 4.19 -3.46 -3.27
CA ALA A 155 2.91 -3.50 -3.97
C ALA A 155 2.89 -4.44 -5.18
N TYR A 156 4.02 -4.65 -5.83
CA TYR A 156 4.10 -5.43 -7.09
C TYR A 156 3.60 -6.87 -6.98
N PRO A 157 3.92 -7.66 -5.95
CA PRO A 157 3.39 -9.01 -5.81
C PRO A 157 1.86 -9.05 -5.80
N PHE A 158 1.22 -8.09 -5.14
CA PHE A 158 -0.23 -8.00 -5.06
C PHE A 158 -0.87 -7.58 -6.38
N ILE A 159 -0.24 -6.69 -7.14
CA ILE A 159 -0.67 -6.32 -8.49
C ILE A 159 -0.54 -7.53 -9.42
N ALA A 160 0.56 -8.29 -9.32
CA ALA A 160 0.77 -9.50 -10.13
C ALA A 160 -0.33 -10.54 -9.93
N ILE A 161 -0.81 -10.73 -8.70
CA ILE A 161 -1.93 -11.64 -8.40
C ILE A 161 -3.19 -11.22 -9.15
N PHE A 162 -3.54 -9.94 -9.16
CA PHE A 162 -4.70 -9.44 -9.89
C PHE A 162 -4.54 -9.58 -11.40
N LEU A 163 -3.38 -9.27 -11.94
CA LEU A 163 -3.10 -9.42 -13.37
C LEU A 163 -3.18 -10.88 -13.82
N ALA A 164 -2.61 -11.80 -13.05
CA ALA A 164 -2.68 -13.24 -13.36
C ALA A 164 -4.14 -13.71 -13.42
N GLN A 165 -4.95 -13.34 -12.46
CA GLN A 165 -6.37 -13.68 -12.41
C GLN A 165 -7.16 -13.04 -13.56
N TYR A 166 -6.86 -11.80 -13.88
CA TYR A 166 -7.49 -11.11 -15.00
C TYR A 166 -7.13 -11.78 -16.34
N THR A 167 -5.88 -12.17 -16.52
CA THR A 167 -5.42 -12.90 -17.71
C THR A 167 -6.11 -14.26 -17.84
N LEU A 168 -6.25 -15.00 -16.73
CA LEU A 168 -7.00 -16.26 -16.72
C LEU A 168 -8.47 -16.06 -17.07
N TYR A 169 -9.11 -15.02 -16.53
CA TYR A 169 -10.49 -14.69 -16.86
C TYR A 169 -10.66 -14.39 -18.36
N LEU A 170 -9.77 -13.60 -18.95
CA LEU A 170 -9.81 -13.33 -20.39
C LEU A 170 -9.58 -14.59 -21.22
N SER A 171 -8.66 -15.46 -20.82
CA SER A 171 -8.41 -16.73 -21.50
C SER A 171 -9.63 -17.64 -21.51
N LEU A 172 -10.39 -17.68 -20.41
CA LEU A 172 -11.62 -18.49 -20.31
C LEU A 172 -12.80 -17.94 -21.13
N ILE A 173 -12.82 -16.64 -21.41
CA ILE A 173 -13.88 -16.02 -22.23
C ILE A 173 -13.65 -16.28 -23.73
N HIS A 174 -12.39 -16.49 -24.12
CA HIS A 174 -12.01 -16.68 -25.52
C HIS A 174 -11.88 -18.16 -25.94
N ILE A 175 -12.13 -19.10 -25.04
CA ILE A 175 -12.28 -20.53 -25.32
C ILE A 175 -13.75 -20.88 -25.36
#